data_228bae88340b92a32a42be8d9fbae27b
#
_entry.id   228bae88340b92a32a42be8d9fbae27b
#
_cell.length_a   1.000
_cell.length_b   1.000
_cell.length_c   1.000
_cell.angle_alpha   90.00
_cell.angle_beta   90.00
_cell.angle_gamma   90.00
#
_symmetry.space_group_name_H-M   'P 1'
#
loop_
_entity.id
_entity.type
_entity.pdbx_description
1 polymer ?
#
loop_
_entity_poly.entity_id
_entity_poly.type
_entity_poly.pdbx_seq_one_letter_code
_entity_poly.pdbx_strand_id
1 'polypeptide(L)'
;MTYNPESATHQGAIEIAVTWLSTLHRKGWQNAFVNLYKKLLSEDDLAKLAMLDADVIQSIEININEWLLAEGDIHARGGIRRINDYLLSPAGPRLNAAQRDWVQQLGQRPLRLYDVTDVVQGQQMTLCDALDKDAELIVVRERSGTQDLKPGELLGCRILRVGDHFQMSGAGYLFTLLTGQRVLSMVREHGKNLGPQLDAPREMGLLIMLEWLQHWLKPAPMPTLIDHYSGEPMQMITDHYRVDDELALAQALATQSDVEGDRQEG
;
A
#
# COMPACT_ATOMS: atom_id res chain seq x y z
N MET A 1 2.95 22.33 -33.72
CA MET A 1 3.44 21.40 -32.70
C MET A 1 3.16 20.00 -33.21
N THR A 2 4.13 19.30 -33.69
CA THR A 2 4.02 17.90 -34.13
C THR A 2 3.86 17.03 -32.89
N TYR A 3 2.73 16.34 -32.77
CA TYR A 3 2.47 15.34 -31.77
C TYR A 3 3.52 14.23 -31.88
N ASN A 4 4.41 14.10 -30.90
CA ASN A 4 5.34 12.99 -30.81
C ASN A 4 4.72 11.88 -29.95
N PRO A 5 4.26 10.75 -30.52
CA PRO A 5 3.63 9.66 -29.78
C PRO A 5 4.59 8.95 -28.81
N GLU A 6 5.90 9.12 -28.95
CA GLU A 6 6.91 8.54 -28.05
C GLU A 6 7.02 9.26 -26.71
N SER A 7 6.39 10.45 -26.55
CA SER A 7 6.37 11.20 -25.28
C SER A 7 5.11 11.01 -24.46
N ALA A 8 4.18 10.15 -24.88
CA ALA A 8 2.96 9.88 -24.12
C ALA A 8 3.28 9.06 -22.87
N THR A 9 3.20 9.68 -21.68
CA THR A 9 3.40 8.99 -20.41
C THR A 9 2.05 8.52 -19.84
N HIS A 10 2.08 7.46 -18.99
CA HIS A 10 0.92 7.01 -18.21
C HIS A 10 0.62 7.95 -17.04
N GLN A 11 1.55 8.86 -16.72
CA GLN A 11 1.42 9.80 -15.61
C GLN A 11 0.10 10.56 -15.65
N GLY A 12 -0.49 10.78 -14.48
CA GLY A 12 -1.78 11.46 -14.34
C GLY A 12 -3.01 10.60 -14.71
N ALA A 13 -2.86 9.33 -15.09
CA ALA A 13 -3.99 8.47 -15.46
C ALA A 13 -5.01 8.34 -14.33
N ILE A 14 -4.54 8.09 -13.09
CA ILE A 14 -5.39 7.99 -11.90
C ILE A 14 -6.04 9.33 -11.60
N GLU A 15 -5.28 10.42 -11.63
CA GLU A 15 -5.78 11.77 -11.37
C GLU A 15 -6.89 12.18 -12.37
N ILE A 16 -6.68 11.94 -13.67
CA ILE A 16 -7.69 12.18 -14.70
C ILE A 16 -8.96 11.36 -14.43
N ALA A 17 -8.80 10.08 -14.10
CA ALA A 17 -9.94 9.19 -13.82
C ALA A 17 -10.71 9.65 -12.58
N VAL A 18 -10.03 9.95 -11.47
CA VAL A 18 -10.64 10.43 -10.23
C VAL A 18 -11.33 11.78 -10.45
N THR A 19 -10.67 12.72 -11.12
CA THR A 19 -11.25 14.04 -11.44
C THR A 19 -12.50 13.91 -12.30
N TRP A 20 -12.47 13.06 -13.31
CA TRP A 20 -13.61 12.83 -14.19
C TRP A 20 -14.78 12.20 -13.41
N LEU A 21 -14.56 11.19 -12.58
CA LEU A 21 -15.57 10.55 -11.74
C LEU A 21 -16.15 11.52 -10.71
N SER A 22 -15.31 12.24 -10.01
CA SER A 22 -15.73 13.17 -8.94
C SER A 22 -16.49 14.39 -9.49
N THR A 23 -16.24 14.78 -10.74
CA THR A 23 -16.89 15.92 -11.38
C THR A 23 -18.19 15.50 -12.09
N LEU A 24 -18.13 14.54 -12.98
CA LEU A 24 -19.26 14.17 -13.85
C LEU A 24 -20.14 13.06 -13.25
N HIS A 25 -19.61 12.26 -12.35
CA HIS A 25 -20.30 11.14 -11.72
C HIS A 25 -20.28 11.19 -10.19
N ARG A 26 -20.22 12.41 -9.65
CA ARG A 26 -20.01 12.70 -8.22
C ARG A 26 -20.84 11.82 -7.29
N LYS A 27 -22.14 11.70 -7.50
CA LYS A 27 -23.02 10.90 -6.64
C LYS A 27 -22.68 9.42 -6.70
N GLY A 28 -22.44 8.90 -7.90
CA GLY A 28 -22.04 7.49 -8.09
C GLY A 28 -20.70 7.19 -7.46
N TRP A 29 -19.73 8.09 -7.64
CA TRP A 29 -18.40 7.99 -7.06
C TRP A 29 -18.43 8.03 -5.52
N GLN A 30 -19.14 8.99 -4.93
CA GLN A 30 -19.32 9.05 -3.47
C GLN A 30 -19.99 7.80 -2.91
N ASN A 31 -21.01 7.26 -3.60
CA ASN A 31 -21.66 6.02 -3.18
C ASN A 31 -20.71 4.81 -3.26
N ALA A 32 -19.81 4.76 -4.25
CA ALA A 32 -18.80 3.70 -4.34
C ALA A 32 -17.89 3.69 -3.11
N PHE A 33 -17.41 4.85 -2.65
CA PHE A 33 -16.67 4.99 -1.40
C PHE A 33 -17.49 4.52 -0.19
N VAL A 34 -18.69 5.07 -0.03
CA VAL A 34 -19.55 4.72 1.11
C VAL A 34 -19.82 3.22 1.18
N ASN A 35 -20.08 2.60 0.03
CA ASN A 35 -20.34 1.17 -0.04
C ASN A 35 -19.10 0.34 0.30
N LEU A 36 -17.92 0.77 -0.16
CA LEU A 36 -16.66 0.11 0.17
C LEU A 36 -16.36 0.21 1.66
N TYR A 37 -16.45 1.41 2.23
CA TYR A 37 -16.22 1.60 3.66
C TYR A 37 -17.21 0.78 4.52
N LYS A 38 -18.49 0.76 4.18
CA LYS A 38 -19.49 -0.07 4.87
C LYS A 38 -19.21 -1.58 4.76
N LYS A 39 -18.58 -2.01 3.67
CA LYS A 39 -18.18 -3.41 3.51
C LYS A 39 -16.96 -3.76 4.37
N LEU A 40 -16.04 -2.81 4.57
CA LEU A 40 -14.76 -3.03 5.24
C LEU A 40 -14.77 -2.70 6.73
N LEU A 41 -15.53 -1.67 7.15
CA LEU A 41 -15.39 -1.05 8.47
C LEU A 41 -16.71 -1.02 9.21
N SER A 42 -16.64 -1.19 10.54
CA SER A 42 -17.74 -0.92 11.47
C SER A 42 -17.93 0.59 11.67
N GLU A 43 -19.04 1.00 12.31
CA GLU A 43 -19.25 2.41 12.67
C GLU A 43 -18.18 2.94 13.61
N ASP A 44 -17.73 2.12 14.56
CA ASP A 44 -16.63 2.47 15.47
C ASP A 44 -15.31 2.65 14.73
N ASP A 45 -15.01 1.81 13.73
CA ASP A 45 -13.82 1.92 12.91
C ASP A 45 -13.85 3.19 12.04
N LEU A 46 -15.02 3.57 11.52
CA LEU A 46 -15.20 4.83 10.78
C LEU A 46 -14.98 6.07 11.66
N ALA A 47 -15.41 6.01 12.94
CA ALA A 47 -15.13 7.09 13.87
C ALA A 47 -13.64 7.23 14.17
N LYS A 48 -12.91 6.11 14.30
CA LYS A 48 -11.44 6.11 14.50
C LYS A 48 -10.70 6.61 13.26
N LEU A 49 -11.17 6.26 12.06
CA LEU A 49 -10.57 6.73 10.81
C LEU A 49 -10.47 8.26 10.75
N ALA A 50 -11.50 8.97 11.25
CA ALA A 50 -11.51 10.44 11.29
C ALA A 50 -10.52 11.05 12.29
N MET A 51 -9.89 10.25 13.15
CA MET A 51 -8.93 10.67 14.17
C MET A 51 -7.48 10.37 13.77
N LEU A 52 -7.25 9.70 12.63
CA LEU A 52 -5.92 9.40 12.16
C LEU A 52 -5.18 10.64 11.66
N ASP A 53 -3.85 10.57 11.65
CA ASP A 53 -2.99 11.61 11.13
C ASP A 53 -3.24 11.85 9.62
N ALA A 54 -3.06 13.09 9.18
CA ALA A 54 -3.34 13.49 7.79
C ALA A 54 -2.60 12.66 6.74
N ASP A 55 -1.34 12.31 7.00
CA ASP A 55 -0.52 11.49 6.10
C ASP A 55 -1.06 10.06 5.97
N VAL A 56 -1.55 9.50 7.07
CA VAL A 56 -2.20 8.17 7.08
C VAL A 56 -3.51 8.22 6.31
N ILE A 57 -4.33 9.25 6.52
CA ILE A 57 -5.59 9.47 5.78
C ILE A 57 -5.29 9.58 4.29
N GLN A 58 -4.28 10.35 3.89
CA GLN A 58 -3.88 10.49 2.49
C GLN A 58 -3.47 9.15 1.87
N SER A 59 -2.70 8.33 2.60
CA SER A 59 -2.31 6.99 2.15
C SER A 59 -3.52 6.07 1.98
N ILE A 60 -4.49 6.16 2.89
CA ILE A 60 -5.76 5.42 2.80
C ILE A 60 -6.55 5.86 1.56
N GLU A 61 -6.65 7.16 1.31
CA GLU A 61 -7.35 7.70 0.14
C GLU A 61 -6.71 7.26 -1.19
N ILE A 62 -5.37 7.26 -1.28
CA ILE A 62 -4.64 6.77 -2.45
C ILE A 62 -4.98 5.30 -2.71
N ASN A 63 -4.89 4.46 -1.68
CA ASN A 63 -5.12 3.02 -1.79
C ASN A 63 -6.59 2.71 -2.14
N ILE A 64 -7.54 3.41 -1.56
CA ILE A 64 -8.97 3.25 -1.85
C ILE A 64 -9.32 3.75 -3.25
N ASN A 65 -8.79 4.90 -3.67
CA ASN A 65 -8.99 5.41 -5.04
C ASN A 65 -8.51 4.39 -6.07
N GLU A 66 -7.28 3.88 -5.91
CA GLU A 66 -6.71 2.89 -6.80
C GLU A 66 -7.57 1.62 -6.87
N TRP A 67 -7.96 1.09 -5.70
CA TRP A 67 -8.79 -0.11 -5.64
C TRP A 67 -10.15 0.10 -6.32
N LEU A 68 -10.82 1.23 -6.07
CA LEU A 68 -12.09 1.56 -6.71
C LEU A 68 -11.96 1.66 -8.23
N LEU A 69 -10.89 2.28 -8.74
CA LEU A 69 -10.64 2.39 -10.18
C LEU A 69 -10.37 1.02 -10.82
N ALA A 70 -9.71 0.12 -10.10
CA ALA A 70 -9.39 -1.23 -10.58
C ALA A 70 -10.60 -2.16 -10.52
N GLU A 71 -11.27 -2.22 -9.37
CA GLU A 71 -12.22 -3.28 -9.03
C GLU A 71 -13.58 -2.79 -8.52
N GLY A 72 -13.74 -1.48 -8.35
CA GLY A 72 -14.97 -0.88 -7.84
C GLY A 72 -16.11 -0.93 -8.85
N ASP A 73 -17.32 -0.78 -8.33
CA ASP A 73 -18.54 -0.66 -9.11
C ASP A 73 -19.17 0.72 -8.93
N ILE A 74 -19.78 1.25 -9.98
CA ILE A 74 -20.48 2.52 -9.99
C ILE A 74 -21.88 2.39 -10.56
N HIS A 75 -22.84 3.10 -9.96
CA HIS A 75 -24.15 3.30 -10.56
C HIS A 75 -24.07 4.38 -11.64
N ALA A 76 -24.18 4.00 -12.89
CA ALA A 76 -24.23 4.87 -14.06
C ALA A 76 -25.56 4.73 -14.81
N ARG A 77 -25.76 5.53 -15.83
CA ARG A 77 -26.92 5.36 -16.70
C ARG A 77 -26.93 3.94 -17.30
N GLY A 78 -27.98 3.18 -17.02
CA GLY A 78 -28.12 1.79 -17.48
C GLY A 78 -27.75 0.72 -16.48
N GLY A 79 -27.48 1.07 -15.21
CA GLY A 79 -27.26 0.12 -14.13
C GLY A 79 -25.90 0.18 -13.46
N ILE A 80 -25.55 -0.89 -12.77
CA ILE A 80 -24.23 -1.04 -12.11
C ILE A 80 -23.21 -1.48 -13.16
N ARG A 81 -22.04 -0.86 -13.14
CA ARG A 81 -20.90 -1.17 -14.02
C ARG A 81 -19.60 -1.17 -13.25
N ARG A 82 -18.65 -1.97 -13.67
CA ARG A 82 -17.25 -1.84 -13.22
C ARG A 82 -16.72 -0.44 -13.58
N ILE A 83 -16.10 0.23 -12.63
CA ILE A 83 -15.52 1.56 -12.86
C ILE A 83 -14.47 1.49 -13.97
N ASN A 84 -13.59 0.49 -13.92
CA ASN A 84 -12.55 0.28 -14.91
C ASN A 84 -13.11 0.19 -16.35
N ASP A 85 -14.12 -0.64 -16.57
CA ASP A 85 -14.78 -0.79 -17.88
C ASP A 85 -15.44 0.53 -18.32
N TYR A 86 -15.99 1.28 -17.38
CA TYR A 86 -16.63 2.56 -17.68
C TYR A 86 -15.61 3.62 -18.10
N LEU A 87 -14.45 3.67 -17.43
CA LEU A 87 -13.34 4.56 -17.81
C LEU A 87 -12.79 4.27 -19.21
N LEU A 88 -12.74 3.00 -19.60
CA LEU A 88 -12.22 2.56 -20.90
C LEU A 88 -13.27 2.63 -22.02
N SER A 89 -14.54 2.86 -21.68
CA SER A 89 -15.63 2.98 -22.65
C SER A 89 -15.54 4.27 -23.47
N PRO A 90 -16.29 4.37 -24.60
CA PRO A 90 -16.38 5.62 -25.37
C PRO A 90 -16.94 6.82 -24.58
N ALA A 91 -17.66 6.57 -23.49
CA ALA A 91 -18.21 7.60 -22.58
C ALA A 91 -17.22 7.99 -21.48
N GLY A 92 -16.07 7.36 -21.37
CA GLY A 92 -15.05 7.62 -20.36
C GLY A 92 -14.24 8.89 -20.61
N PRO A 93 -13.28 9.19 -19.71
CA PRO A 93 -12.41 10.36 -19.85
C PRO A 93 -11.49 10.24 -21.08
N ARG A 94 -10.99 11.39 -21.54
CA ARG A 94 -9.98 11.42 -22.59
C ARG A 94 -8.63 11.01 -22.03
N LEU A 95 -8.23 9.77 -22.29
CA LEU A 95 -6.95 9.20 -21.95
C LEU A 95 -6.08 9.08 -23.22
N ASN A 96 -4.79 9.40 -23.11
CA ASN A 96 -3.83 9.06 -24.16
C ASN A 96 -3.60 7.53 -24.21
N ALA A 97 -2.84 7.02 -25.19
CA ALA A 97 -2.63 5.58 -25.36
C ALA A 97 -1.96 4.93 -24.14
N ALA A 98 -0.93 5.56 -23.57
CA ALA A 98 -0.21 5.03 -22.40
C ALA A 98 -1.08 5.06 -21.13
N GLN A 99 -1.89 6.11 -20.94
CA GLN A 99 -2.83 6.21 -19.82
C GLN A 99 -3.96 5.18 -19.95
N ARG A 100 -4.46 4.94 -21.16
CA ARG A 100 -5.47 3.91 -21.41
C ARG A 100 -4.93 2.51 -21.13
N ASP A 101 -3.70 2.21 -21.57
CA ASP A 101 -3.04 0.94 -21.27
C ASP A 101 -2.84 0.76 -19.76
N TRP A 102 -2.40 1.80 -19.06
CA TRP A 102 -2.27 1.81 -17.59
C TRP A 102 -3.59 1.47 -16.89
N VAL A 103 -4.68 2.16 -17.25
CA VAL A 103 -6.01 1.92 -16.68
C VAL A 103 -6.49 0.50 -17.02
N GLN A 104 -6.23 0.01 -18.21
CA GLN A 104 -6.57 -1.35 -18.60
C GLN A 104 -5.83 -2.38 -17.76
N GLN A 105 -4.52 -2.24 -17.60
CA GLN A 105 -3.73 -3.12 -16.76
C GLN A 105 -4.17 -3.07 -15.29
N LEU A 106 -4.53 -1.88 -14.77
CA LEU A 106 -5.04 -1.70 -13.42
C LEU A 106 -6.26 -2.60 -13.14
N GLY A 107 -7.21 -2.69 -14.07
CA GLY A 107 -8.38 -3.56 -13.94
C GLY A 107 -8.11 -5.05 -14.20
N GLN A 108 -7.01 -5.38 -14.86
CA GLN A 108 -6.64 -6.77 -15.18
C GLN A 108 -5.67 -7.40 -14.19
N ARG A 109 -4.91 -6.59 -13.46
CA ARG A 109 -3.92 -7.06 -12.49
C ARG A 109 -4.52 -7.05 -11.10
N PRO A 110 -4.65 -8.20 -10.43
CA PRO A 110 -5.16 -8.24 -9.07
C PRO A 110 -4.18 -7.61 -8.07
N LEU A 111 -4.71 -7.09 -6.97
CA LEU A 111 -3.92 -6.76 -5.79
C LEU A 111 -3.37 -8.05 -5.19
N ARG A 112 -2.05 -8.14 -5.04
CA ARG A 112 -1.35 -9.34 -4.54
C ARG A 112 -0.40 -8.99 -3.42
N LEU A 113 0.00 -10.00 -2.65
CA LEU A 113 1.03 -9.89 -1.63
C LEU A 113 2.38 -10.35 -2.18
N TYR A 114 3.41 -9.57 -1.90
CA TYR A 114 4.78 -9.86 -2.30
C TYR A 114 5.71 -9.79 -1.10
N ASP A 115 6.62 -10.74 -1.01
CA ASP A 115 7.78 -10.67 -0.14
C ASP A 115 8.80 -9.70 -0.77
N VAL A 116 9.25 -8.71 0.00
CA VAL A 116 10.32 -7.80 -0.40
C VAL A 116 11.65 -8.51 -0.19
N THR A 117 12.34 -8.85 -1.28
CA THR A 117 13.60 -9.60 -1.21
C THR A 117 14.83 -8.71 -1.24
N ASP A 118 14.75 -7.58 -1.92
CA ASP A 118 15.83 -6.58 -2.01
C ASP A 118 15.29 -5.19 -2.26
N VAL A 119 15.99 -4.16 -1.81
CA VAL A 119 15.62 -2.75 -1.97
C VAL A 119 16.85 -1.90 -2.30
N VAL A 120 16.75 -1.16 -3.40
CA VAL A 120 17.66 -0.07 -3.74
C VAL A 120 16.91 1.23 -3.55
N GLN A 121 17.14 1.91 -2.43
CA GLN A 121 16.42 3.12 -2.04
C GLN A 121 16.40 4.18 -3.15
N GLY A 122 15.22 4.76 -3.37
CA GLY A 122 15.01 5.79 -4.40
C GLY A 122 15.08 5.29 -5.84
N GLN A 123 15.17 3.97 -6.09
CA GLN A 123 15.36 3.42 -7.42
C GLN A 123 14.43 2.24 -7.74
N GLN A 124 14.52 1.15 -6.97
CA GLN A 124 13.82 -0.09 -7.26
C GLN A 124 13.73 -1.02 -6.06
N MET A 125 12.85 -1.98 -6.14
CA MET A 125 12.74 -3.11 -5.24
C MET A 125 12.64 -4.42 -6.01
N THR A 126 13.03 -5.52 -5.39
CA THR A 126 12.84 -6.86 -5.93
C THR A 126 11.79 -7.58 -5.10
N LEU A 127 10.77 -8.08 -5.76
CA LEU A 127 9.59 -8.69 -5.16
C LEU A 127 9.44 -10.15 -5.60
N CYS A 128 8.96 -11.00 -4.68
CA CYS A 128 8.54 -12.36 -4.95
C CYS A 128 7.07 -12.53 -4.53
N ASP A 129 6.24 -13.20 -5.33
CA ASP A 129 4.85 -13.44 -4.94
C ASP A 129 4.80 -14.31 -3.69
N ALA A 130 4.26 -13.78 -2.60
CA ALA A 130 4.25 -14.43 -1.29
C ALA A 130 3.31 -15.65 -1.21
N LEU A 131 2.40 -15.80 -2.19
CA LEU A 131 1.44 -16.90 -2.24
C LEU A 131 1.88 -18.03 -3.17
N ASP A 132 2.85 -17.76 -4.06
CA ASP A 132 3.41 -18.71 -5.00
C ASP A 132 4.91 -18.93 -4.70
N LYS A 133 5.24 -20.12 -4.20
CA LYS A 133 6.62 -20.45 -3.79
C LYS A 133 7.60 -20.60 -4.97
N ASP A 134 7.05 -20.84 -6.16
CA ASP A 134 7.81 -21.03 -7.38
C ASP A 134 7.83 -19.76 -8.26
N ALA A 135 7.31 -18.65 -7.73
CA ALA A 135 7.26 -17.39 -8.45
C ALA A 135 8.66 -16.83 -8.76
N GLU A 136 8.81 -16.32 -9.97
CA GLU A 136 10.02 -15.60 -10.36
C GLU A 136 10.11 -14.24 -9.63
N LEU A 137 11.35 -13.80 -9.40
CA LEU A 137 11.62 -12.48 -8.86
C LEU A 137 11.26 -11.39 -9.87
N ILE A 138 10.58 -10.35 -9.41
CA ILE A 138 10.17 -9.22 -10.22
C ILE A 138 10.91 -7.97 -9.74
N VAL A 139 11.69 -7.34 -10.62
CA VAL A 139 12.30 -6.04 -10.34
C VAL A 139 11.32 -4.94 -10.71
N VAL A 140 10.95 -4.12 -9.73
CA VAL A 140 9.96 -3.03 -9.85
C VAL A 140 10.67 -1.71 -9.65
N ARG A 141 10.59 -0.82 -10.63
CA ARG A 141 11.11 0.56 -10.51
C ARG A 141 10.14 1.39 -9.67
N GLU A 142 10.62 1.87 -8.54
CA GLU A 142 9.85 2.69 -7.62
C GLU A 142 10.80 3.60 -6.82
N ARG A 143 10.43 4.87 -6.67
CA ARG A 143 11.25 5.84 -5.95
C ARG A 143 10.77 6.08 -4.52
N SER A 144 9.54 6.57 -4.39
CA SER A 144 8.99 7.00 -3.11
C SER A 144 8.73 5.82 -2.18
N GLY A 145 8.13 4.75 -2.70
CA GLY A 145 7.78 3.57 -1.92
C GLY A 145 8.98 2.75 -1.42
N THR A 146 10.21 3.05 -1.90
CA THR A 146 11.42 2.35 -1.44
C THR A 146 12.17 3.05 -0.31
N GLN A 147 11.74 4.25 0.12
CA GLN A 147 12.48 5.05 1.12
C GLN A 147 12.53 4.36 2.48
N ASP A 148 11.40 3.83 2.92
CA ASP A 148 11.26 3.20 4.24
C ASP A 148 11.08 1.67 4.16
N LEU A 149 11.08 1.11 2.94
CA LEU A 149 10.87 -0.31 2.69
C LEU A 149 12.13 -1.11 3.01
N LYS A 150 11.96 -2.26 3.66
CA LYS A 150 13.07 -3.14 4.05
C LYS A 150 12.88 -4.55 3.51
N PRO A 151 13.98 -5.24 3.17
CA PRO A 151 13.93 -6.67 2.87
C PRO A 151 13.29 -7.47 4.02
N GLY A 152 12.45 -8.44 3.68
CA GLY A 152 11.70 -9.26 4.62
C GLY A 152 10.32 -8.72 4.99
N GLU A 153 9.98 -7.49 4.63
CA GLU A 153 8.63 -6.97 4.78
C GLU A 153 7.69 -7.55 3.72
N LEU A 154 6.39 -7.52 4.00
CA LEU A 154 5.35 -7.96 3.08
C LEU A 154 4.63 -6.75 2.50
N LEU A 155 4.55 -6.68 1.18
CA LEU A 155 3.94 -5.57 0.44
C LEU A 155 2.75 -6.05 -0.38
N GLY A 156 1.57 -5.49 -0.10
CA GLY A 156 0.41 -5.62 -0.98
C GLY A 156 0.48 -4.54 -2.06
N CYS A 157 0.49 -4.90 -3.33
CA CYS A 157 0.47 -3.93 -4.43
C CYS A 157 0.00 -4.55 -5.76
N ARG A 158 -0.24 -3.69 -6.75
CA ARG A 158 -0.40 -4.09 -8.16
C ARG A 158 0.86 -3.71 -8.91
N ILE A 159 1.36 -4.65 -9.69
CA ILE A 159 2.54 -4.44 -10.53
C ILE A 159 2.07 -4.33 -11.98
N LEU A 160 2.35 -3.19 -12.61
CA LEU A 160 1.99 -2.87 -13.98
C LEU A 160 3.24 -2.79 -14.85
N ARG A 161 3.09 -3.14 -16.12
CA ARG A 161 4.19 -3.07 -17.09
C ARG A 161 4.20 -1.71 -17.79
N VAL A 162 5.35 -1.06 -17.82
CA VAL A 162 5.57 0.22 -18.50
C VAL A 162 6.75 0.07 -19.45
N GLY A 163 6.45 -0.11 -20.74
CA GLY A 163 7.49 -0.41 -21.72
C GLY A 163 8.24 -1.70 -21.41
N ASP A 164 9.52 -1.58 -21.05
CA ASP A 164 10.43 -2.69 -20.76
C ASP A 164 10.57 -3.03 -19.28
N HIS A 165 9.91 -2.30 -18.39
CA HIS A 165 10.05 -2.48 -16.94
C HIS A 165 8.69 -2.56 -16.22
N PHE A 166 8.74 -2.90 -14.94
CA PHE A 166 7.57 -2.93 -14.06
C PHE A 166 7.58 -1.75 -13.10
N GLN A 167 6.37 -1.26 -12.75
CA GLN A 167 6.13 -0.21 -11.76
C GLN A 167 4.95 -0.58 -10.87
N MET A 168 4.91 -0.02 -9.66
CA MET A 168 3.70 -0.07 -8.85
C MET A 168 2.60 0.81 -9.44
N SER A 169 1.35 0.44 -9.17
CA SER A 169 0.17 1.23 -9.60
C SER A 169 0.01 2.56 -8.85
N GLY A 170 0.75 2.74 -7.76
CA GLY A 170 0.68 3.92 -6.88
C GLY A 170 0.07 3.61 -5.51
N ALA A 171 -0.66 2.51 -5.35
CA ALA A 171 -1.14 2.03 -4.06
C ALA A 171 -0.17 1.00 -3.46
N GLY A 172 0.04 1.07 -2.16
CA GLY A 172 0.88 0.13 -1.42
C GLY A 172 0.32 -0.17 -0.03
N TYR A 173 0.29 -1.43 0.32
CA TYR A 173 -0.19 -1.95 1.59
C TYR A 173 0.98 -2.63 2.29
N LEU A 174 1.74 -1.85 3.04
CA LEU A 174 2.93 -2.34 3.73
C LEU A 174 2.57 -3.01 5.06
N PHE A 175 3.14 -4.18 5.29
CA PHE A 175 3.03 -4.93 6.53
C PHE A 175 4.43 -5.22 7.08
N THR A 176 4.65 -4.91 8.35
CA THR A 176 5.88 -5.25 9.06
C THR A 176 6.04 -6.77 9.15
N LEU A 177 7.25 -7.25 9.46
CA LEU A 177 7.53 -8.67 9.62
C LEU A 177 6.50 -9.42 10.49
N LEU A 178 6.12 -8.85 11.64
CA LEU A 178 5.18 -9.48 12.58
C LEU A 178 3.75 -9.51 12.04
N THR A 179 3.27 -8.40 11.49
CA THR A 179 1.92 -8.30 10.92
C THR A 179 1.82 -9.07 9.61
N GLY A 180 2.88 -9.07 8.79
CA GLY A 180 2.93 -9.73 7.50
C GLY A 180 2.72 -11.25 7.58
N GLN A 181 3.36 -11.91 8.54
CA GLN A 181 3.18 -13.36 8.75
C GLN A 181 1.72 -13.72 9.07
N ARG A 182 1.07 -12.92 9.91
CA ARG A 182 -0.35 -13.10 10.24
C ARG A 182 -1.23 -12.91 9.00
N VAL A 183 -1.04 -11.81 8.29
CA VAL A 183 -1.81 -11.49 7.07
C VAL A 183 -1.64 -12.55 6.02
N LEU A 184 -0.41 -13.00 5.76
CA LEU A 184 -0.12 -14.05 4.80
C LEU A 184 -0.82 -15.38 5.17
N SER A 185 -0.85 -15.73 6.45
CA SER A 185 -1.56 -16.93 6.93
C SER A 185 -3.07 -16.82 6.71
N MET A 186 -3.65 -15.67 7.05
CA MET A 186 -5.08 -15.40 6.85
C MET A 186 -5.47 -15.43 5.37
N VAL A 187 -4.68 -14.80 4.53
CA VAL A 187 -4.92 -14.77 3.07
C VAL A 187 -4.83 -16.17 2.48
N ARG A 188 -3.87 -16.98 2.89
CA ARG A 188 -3.74 -18.39 2.47
C ARG A 188 -4.93 -19.25 2.91
N GLU A 189 -5.39 -19.06 4.13
CA GLU A 189 -6.53 -19.79 4.67
C GLU A 189 -7.84 -19.39 3.97
N HIS A 190 -8.05 -18.08 3.82
CA HIS A 190 -9.21 -17.55 3.13
C HIS A 190 -9.27 -18.03 1.67
N GLY A 191 -8.13 -17.99 0.96
CA GLY A 191 -8.04 -18.46 -0.43
C GLY A 191 -8.44 -19.93 -0.62
N LYS A 192 -8.18 -20.79 0.38
CA LYS A 192 -8.61 -22.20 0.35
C LYS A 192 -10.13 -22.36 0.47
N ASN A 193 -10.80 -21.41 1.11
CA ASN A 193 -12.23 -21.44 1.41
C ASN A 193 -13.07 -20.69 0.38
N LEU A 194 -12.44 -19.96 -0.57
CA LEU A 194 -13.17 -19.29 -1.64
C LEU A 194 -13.73 -20.31 -2.62
N GLY A 195 -15.05 -20.33 -2.72
CA GLY A 195 -15.73 -21.18 -3.69
C GLY A 195 -15.56 -20.68 -5.13
N PRO A 196 -15.78 -21.54 -6.13
CA PRO A 196 -15.56 -21.21 -7.55
C PRO A 196 -16.49 -20.12 -8.11
N GLN A 197 -17.50 -19.70 -7.35
CA GLN A 197 -18.47 -18.67 -7.76
C GLN A 197 -18.06 -17.25 -7.34
N LEU A 198 -17.02 -17.09 -6.50
CA LEU A 198 -16.53 -15.80 -6.04
C LEU A 198 -15.41 -15.31 -6.94
N ASP A 199 -15.36 -14.00 -7.15
CA ASP A 199 -14.21 -13.33 -7.78
C ASP A 199 -13.02 -13.37 -6.81
N ALA A 200 -12.34 -14.52 -6.76
CA ALA A 200 -11.29 -14.79 -5.79
C ALA A 200 -10.21 -13.70 -5.75
N PRO A 201 -9.68 -13.19 -6.87
CA PRO A 201 -8.70 -12.09 -6.82
C PRO A 201 -9.24 -10.84 -6.15
N ARG A 202 -10.49 -10.48 -6.41
CA ARG A 202 -11.15 -9.30 -5.83
C ARG A 202 -11.35 -9.45 -4.32
N GLU A 203 -11.84 -10.60 -3.87
CA GLU A 203 -12.06 -10.88 -2.44
C GLU A 203 -10.73 -10.93 -1.67
N MET A 204 -9.67 -11.46 -2.29
CA MET A 204 -8.33 -11.43 -1.71
C MET A 204 -7.80 -9.99 -1.59
N GLY A 205 -8.01 -9.15 -2.60
CA GLY A 205 -7.67 -7.73 -2.56
C GLY A 205 -8.40 -6.97 -1.45
N LEU A 206 -9.69 -7.26 -1.24
CA LEU A 206 -10.46 -6.70 -0.12
C LEU A 206 -9.93 -7.14 1.24
N LEU A 207 -9.53 -8.40 1.38
CA LEU A 207 -8.94 -8.91 2.62
C LEU A 207 -7.60 -8.23 2.92
N ILE A 208 -6.73 -8.07 1.93
CA ILE A 208 -5.46 -7.35 2.08
C ILE A 208 -5.71 -5.92 2.54
N MET A 209 -6.64 -5.22 1.91
CA MET A 209 -7.01 -3.85 2.27
C MET A 209 -7.59 -3.78 3.69
N LEU A 210 -8.50 -4.69 4.05
CA LEU A 210 -9.10 -4.75 5.38
C LEU A 210 -8.04 -4.93 6.46
N GLU A 211 -7.12 -5.89 6.30
CA GLU A 211 -6.06 -6.15 7.27
C GLU A 211 -5.09 -4.96 7.40
N TRP A 212 -4.80 -4.29 6.30
CA TRP A 212 -3.99 -3.08 6.33
C TRP A 212 -4.70 -1.93 7.06
N LEU A 213 -5.99 -1.71 6.83
CA LEU A 213 -6.79 -0.71 7.55
C LEU A 213 -6.87 -1.04 9.05
N GLN A 214 -7.06 -2.31 9.42
CA GLN A 214 -7.12 -2.72 10.82
C GLN A 214 -5.81 -2.45 11.56
N HIS A 215 -4.66 -2.48 10.88
CA HIS A 215 -3.38 -2.11 11.47
C HIS A 215 -3.37 -0.65 11.98
N TRP A 216 -4.00 0.26 11.25
CA TRP A 216 -4.11 1.67 11.66
C TRP A 216 -5.22 1.93 12.66
N LEU A 217 -6.34 1.23 12.54
CA LEU A 217 -7.53 1.45 13.37
C LEU A 217 -7.46 0.72 14.70
N LYS A 218 -6.72 -0.38 14.75
CA LYS A 218 -6.55 -1.25 15.92
C LYS A 218 -5.08 -1.64 16.06
N PRO A 219 -4.19 -0.68 16.33
CA PRO A 219 -2.79 -1.01 16.50
C PRO A 219 -2.65 -2.06 17.61
N ALA A 220 -1.85 -3.08 17.33
CA ALA A 220 -1.56 -4.10 18.33
C ALA A 220 -0.95 -3.41 19.57
N PRO A 221 -1.37 -3.79 20.78
CA PRO A 221 -0.71 -3.28 21.97
C PRO A 221 0.79 -3.62 21.89
N MET A 222 1.63 -2.67 22.27
CA MET A 222 3.07 -2.93 22.34
C MET A 222 3.29 -4.17 23.21
N PRO A 223 4.10 -5.15 22.76
CA PRO A 223 4.42 -6.30 23.56
C PRO A 223 5.06 -5.81 24.87
N THR A 224 4.60 -6.33 25.99
CA THR A 224 5.26 -6.09 27.26
C THR A 224 6.60 -6.83 27.21
N LEU A 225 7.69 -6.09 27.11
CA LEU A 225 9.02 -6.65 27.24
C LEU A 225 9.18 -7.08 28.70
N ILE A 226 9.57 -8.32 28.90
CA ILE A 226 9.80 -8.88 30.23
C ILE A 226 11.30 -9.17 30.34
N ASP A 227 11.90 -8.67 31.42
CA ASP A 227 13.28 -9.02 31.75
C ASP A 227 13.41 -10.53 31.95
N HIS A 228 14.35 -11.15 31.24
CA HIS A 228 14.50 -12.61 31.24
C HIS A 228 14.95 -13.16 32.61
N TYR A 229 15.61 -12.33 33.42
CA TYR A 229 16.16 -12.76 34.70
C TYR A 229 15.21 -12.47 35.86
N SER A 230 14.58 -11.30 35.88
CA SER A 230 13.67 -10.88 36.97
C SER A 230 12.21 -11.28 36.70
N GLY A 231 11.82 -11.46 35.45
CA GLY A 231 10.42 -11.67 35.04
C GLY A 231 9.57 -10.41 35.17
N GLU A 232 10.17 -9.25 35.45
CA GLU A 232 9.48 -7.98 35.59
C GLU A 232 9.28 -7.29 34.22
N PRO A 233 8.19 -6.52 34.02
CA PRO A 233 8.00 -5.72 32.82
C PRO A 233 9.13 -4.69 32.67
N MET A 234 9.80 -4.70 31.51
CA MET A 234 10.78 -3.68 31.15
C MET A 234 10.05 -2.41 30.71
N GLN A 235 10.47 -1.29 31.28
CA GLN A 235 10.01 0.03 30.81
C GLN A 235 11.05 0.58 29.85
N MET A 236 10.65 0.84 28.60
CA MET A 236 11.47 1.63 27.69
C MET A 236 11.28 3.11 28.01
N ILE A 237 12.32 3.75 28.52
CA ILE A 237 12.34 5.18 28.83
C ILE A 237 13.17 5.85 27.71
N THR A 238 12.59 6.81 27.03
CA THR A 238 13.31 7.67 26.09
C THR A 238 13.46 9.05 26.73
N ASP A 239 14.67 9.38 27.13
CA ASP A 239 14.99 10.69 27.69
C ASP A 239 15.65 11.55 26.60
N HIS A 240 15.24 12.80 26.50
CA HIS A 240 15.83 13.78 25.60
C HIS A 240 16.69 14.75 26.39
N TYR A 241 17.98 14.73 26.12
CA TYR A 241 18.94 15.64 26.77
C TYR A 241 19.41 16.70 25.79
N ARG A 242 19.56 17.92 26.26
CA ARG A 242 20.26 18.94 25.50
C ARG A 242 21.77 18.71 25.66
N VAL A 243 22.45 18.53 24.56
CA VAL A 243 23.89 18.32 24.53
C VAL A 243 24.54 19.66 24.23
N ASP A 244 25.32 20.19 25.18
CA ASP A 244 26.06 21.45 25.02
C ASP A 244 27.45 21.24 24.41
N ASP A 245 28.01 20.02 24.52
CA ASP A 245 29.29 19.62 23.93
C ASP A 245 29.21 18.16 23.43
N GLU A 246 29.02 18.01 22.12
CA GLU A 246 28.88 16.70 21.45
C GLU A 246 30.17 15.87 21.52
N LEU A 247 31.34 16.53 21.43
CA LEU A 247 32.63 15.84 21.47
C LEU A 247 32.94 15.27 22.85
N ALA A 248 32.66 16.03 23.89
CA ALA A 248 32.83 15.57 25.28
C ALA A 248 31.87 14.42 25.58
N LEU A 249 30.62 14.49 25.13
CA LEU A 249 29.64 13.41 25.27
C LEU A 249 30.10 12.14 24.57
N ALA A 250 30.52 12.23 23.30
CA ALA A 250 31.00 11.10 22.51
C ALA A 250 32.21 10.43 23.17
N GLN A 251 33.16 11.21 23.73
CA GLN A 251 34.30 10.68 24.49
C GLN A 251 33.88 9.98 25.78
N ALA A 252 32.92 10.55 26.49
CA ALA A 252 32.40 9.94 27.72
C ALA A 252 31.67 8.62 27.44
N LEU A 253 30.83 8.57 26.40
CA LEU A 253 30.11 7.36 26.00
C LEU A 253 31.06 6.28 25.49
N ALA A 254 32.13 6.63 24.73
CA ALA A 254 33.11 5.68 24.22
C ALA A 254 33.92 4.98 25.35
N THR A 255 33.88 5.49 26.55
CA THR A 255 34.54 4.87 27.71
C THR A 255 33.63 3.92 28.49
N GLN A 256 32.32 3.87 28.17
CA GLN A 256 31.36 2.97 28.79
C GLN A 256 31.37 1.62 28.08
N SER A 257 31.43 0.54 28.83
CA SER A 257 31.51 -0.82 28.28
C SER A 257 30.19 -1.39 27.80
N ASP A 258 29.09 -0.72 28.13
CA ASP A 258 27.70 -1.09 27.85
C ASP A 258 27.02 -0.19 26.79
N VAL A 259 27.79 0.67 26.12
CA VAL A 259 27.31 1.54 25.05
C VAL A 259 27.89 1.10 23.71
N GLU A 260 27.04 0.57 22.83
CA GLU A 260 27.36 0.34 21.42
C GLU A 260 26.87 1.51 20.59
N GLY A 261 27.74 2.10 19.79
CA GLY A 261 27.37 3.20 18.89
C GLY A 261 28.16 3.15 17.58
N ASP A 262 27.43 3.27 16.47
CA ASP A 262 28.06 3.46 15.14
C ASP A 262 28.45 4.91 14.95
N ARG A 263 29.74 5.16 14.66
CA ARG A 263 30.19 6.45 14.12
C ARG A 263 29.69 6.58 12.68
N GLN A 264 28.64 7.35 12.46
CA GLN A 264 28.43 7.92 11.14
C GLN A 264 29.47 9.04 10.95
N GLU A 265 30.44 8.78 10.10
CA GLU A 265 31.32 9.83 9.60
C GLU A 265 30.47 10.78 8.76
N GLY A 266 30.38 12.03 9.19
CA GLY A 266 29.72 13.14 8.49
C GLY A 266 30.54 13.68 7.32
#